data_16ad2792bad89782d7c6ed70c2391271
#
_entry.id   16ad2792bad89782d7c6ed70c2391271
#
_cell.length_a   1.000
_cell.length_b   1.000
_cell.length_c   1.000
_cell.angle_alpha   90.00
_cell.angle_beta   90.00
_cell.angle_gamma   90.00
#
_symmetry.space_group_name_H-M   'P 1'
#
loop_
_entity.id
_entity.type
_entity.pdbx_description
1 polymer ?
#
loop_
_entity_poly.entity_id
_entity_poly.type
_entity_poly.pdbx_seq_one_letter_code
_entity_poly.pdbx_strand_id
1 'polypeptide(L)'
;MKTIVAGIAAILFLGCSKNSAAEKDTVFPVITLASPANGQNFIPGQTIQISGNISDDKFIAEVHIHVTNTNTGTLLMDVHIYPNGSSTIFNQPLTATAGVNYKIQIIAKDRAVNEARTSVDVTCN
;
A
#
# COMPACT_ATOMS: atom_id res chain seq x y z
N MET A 1 40.30 -25.50 65.47
CA MET A 1 40.35 -24.36 64.56
C MET A 1 39.84 -24.73 63.22
N LYS A 2 38.71 -24.24 62.93
CA LYS A 2 38.07 -24.58 61.66
C LYS A 2 37.76 -23.31 60.90
N THR A 3 38.46 -23.07 59.83
CA THR A 3 38.19 -22.00 58.91
C THR A 3 37.12 -22.45 57.94
N ILE A 4 36.02 -21.80 58.04
CA ILE A 4 34.91 -22.00 57.04
C ILE A 4 35.15 -21.01 55.97
N VAL A 5 35.44 -21.50 54.79
CA VAL A 5 35.47 -20.70 53.58
C VAL A 5 34.05 -20.71 52.99
N ALA A 6 33.36 -19.62 53.12
CA ALA A 6 32.11 -19.45 52.49
C ALA A 6 32.37 -19.08 51.04
N GLY A 7 32.09 -19.98 50.14
CA GLY A 7 32.10 -19.71 48.71
C GLY A 7 30.94 -18.85 48.32
N ILE A 8 31.22 -17.64 47.90
CA ILE A 8 30.22 -16.78 47.31
C ILE A 8 30.06 -17.21 45.84
N ALA A 9 28.98 -17.88 45.55
CA ALA A 9 28.59 -18.13 44.20
C ALA A 9 28.01 -16.83 43.62
N ALA A 10 28.79 -16.16 42.80
CA ALA A 10 28.32 -15.03 42.03
C ALA A 10 27.42 -15.58 40.91
N ILE A 11 26.15 -15.45 41.11
CA ILE A 11 25.19 -15.75 40.04
C ILE A 11 25.18 -14.56 39.12
N LEU A 12 25.88 -14.69 38.01
CA LEU A 12 25.78 -13.77 36.90
C LEU A 12 24.46 -14.01 36.22
N PHE A 13 23.49 -13.20 36.56
CA PHE A 13 22.31 -13.07 35.73
C PHE A 13 22.68 -12.32 34.48
N LEU A 14 23.07 -13.04 33.46
CA LEU A 14 23.04 -12.52 32.11
C LEU A 14 21.58 -12.39 31.69
N GLY A 15 21.00 -11.30 32.08
CA GLY A 15 19.73 -10.88 31.55
C GLY A 15 19.90 -10.55 30.07
N CYS A 16 19.84 -11.53 29.24
CA CYS A 16 19.61 -11.30 27.80
C CYS A 16 18.17 -10.91 27.60
N SER A 17 17.82 -9.71 27.98
CA SER A 17 16.64 -9.10 27.44
C SER A 17 17.05 -8.34 26.20
N LYS A 18 17.31 -9.04 25.14
CA LYS A 18 17.42 -8.41 23.86
C LYS A 18 16.24 -8.78 23.01
N ASN A 19 15.16 -8.24 23.33
CA ASN A 19 14.22 -7.86 22.35
C ASN A 19 14.68 -6.55 21.73
N SER A 20 15.62 -6.62 20.84
CA SER A 20 15.60 -5.67 19.77
C SER A 20 14.37 -6.01 18.93
N ALA A 21 13.20 -5.63 19.43
CA ALA A 21 12.05 -5.50 18.59
C ALA A 21 12.48 -4.55 17.48
N ALA A 22 12.59 -5.06 16.25
CA ALA A 22 12.74 -4.21 15.11
C ALA A 22 11.70 -3.11 15.24
N GLU A 23 12.11 -1.86 15.15
CA GLU A 23 11.20 -0.74 15.21
C GLU A 23 10.06 -1.01 14.23
N LYS A 24 8.84 -0.94 14.74
CA LYS A 24 7.66 -1.12 13.90
C LYS A 24 7.67 -0.05 12.83
N ASP A 25 7.60 -0.45 11.58
CA ASP A 25 7.42 0.46 10.46
C ASP A 25 6.06 1.15 10.59
N THR A 26 6.08 2.45 10.76
CA THR A 26 4.89 3.31 10.87
C THR A 26 4.74 4.25 9.68
N VAL A 27 5.63 4.15 8.70
CA VAL A 27 5.62 4.98 7.50
C VAL A 27 4.70 4.34 6.46
N PHE A 28 3.70 5.09 6.03
CA PHE A 28 2.76 4.63 5.01
C PHE A 28 3.36 4.79 3.61
N PRO A 29 2.98 3.93 2.67
CA PRO A 29 3.27 4.17 1.26
C PRO A 29 2.72 5.51 0.79
N VAL A 30 3.40 6.12 -0.18
CA VAL A 30 2.97 7.36 -0.83
C VAL A 30 2.52 7.06 -2.24
N ILE A 31 1.26 7.37 -2.55
CA ILE A 31 0.66 7.17 -3.85
C ILE A 31 0.61 8.50 -4.59
N THR A 32 1.17 8.55 -5.79
CA THR A 32 1.03 9.69 -6.70
C THR A 32 0.26 9.22 -7.92
N LEU A 33 -1.01 9.61 -8.03
CA LEU A 33 -1.85 9.32 -9.19
C LEU A 33 -1.65 10.42 -10.23
N ALA A 34 -1.04 10.07 -11.36
CA ALA A 34 -0.76 11.00 -12.44
C ALA A 34 -1.96 11.19 -13.37
N SER A 35 -2.73 10.14 -13.61
CA SER A 35 -3.91 10.12 -14.49
C SER A 35 -4.89 9.05 -14.02
N PRO A 36 -6.21 9.26 -14.17
CA PRO A 36 -6.86 10.47 -14.67
C PRO A 36 -6.95 11.55 -13.60
N ALA A 37 -7.32 12.77 -13.99
CA ALA A 37 -7.63 13.85 -13.05
C ALA A 37 -9.02 13.64 -12.44
N ASN A 38 -9.17 14.03 -11.18
CA ASN A 38 -10.48 13.99 -10.53
C ASN A 38 -11.47 14.90 -11.26
N GLY A 39 -12.64 14.38 -11.54
CA GLY A 39 -13.69 15.11 -12.26
C GLY A 39 -13.52 15.13 -13.79
N GLN A 40 -12.53 14.44 -14.33
CA GLN A 40 -12.33 14.38 -15.77
C GLN A 40 -13.49 13.70 -16.47
N ASN A 41 -13.91 14.25 -17.61
CA ASN A 41 -14.95 13.66 -18.44
C ASN A 41 -14.33 13.04 -19.69
N PHE A 42 -14.72 11.82 -19.99
CA PHE A 42 -14.26 11.07 -21.16
C PHE A 42 -15.37 10.96 -22.20
N ILE A 43 -14.95 10.83 -23.46
CA ILE A 43 -15.83 10.50 -24.57
C ILE A 43 -15.93 8.98 -24.66
N PRO A 44 -17.12 8.41 -24.98
CA PRO A 44 -17.25 6.97 -25.15
C PRO A 44 -16.23 6.39 -26.14
N GLY A 45 -15.58 5.30 -25.76
CA GLY A 45 -14.51 4.67 -26.51
C GLY A 45 -13.11 5.21 -26.24
N GLN A 46 -12.98 6.33 -25.53
CA GLN A 46 -11.69 6.87 -25.09
C GLN A 46 -11.04 5.96 -24.05
N THR A 47 -9.72 5.95 -24.02
CA THR A 47 -8.99 5.22 -22.99
C THR A 47 -8.84 6.08 -21.74
N ILE A 48 -9.30 5.56 -20.62
CA ILE A 48 -8.95 6.08 -19.29
C ILE A 48 -7.63 5.45 -18.91
N GLN A 49 -6.57 6.25 -18.90
CA GLN A 49 -5.26 5.76 -18.51
C GLN A 49 -5.08 5.95 -17.01
N ILE A 50 -5.05 4.85 -16.26
CA ILE A 50 -4.84 4.87 -14.82
C ILE A 50 -3.35 4.68 -14.57
N SER A 51 -2.64 5.75 -14.25
CA SER A 51 -1.20 5.72 -14.13
C SER A 51 -0.69 6.56 -12.97
N GLY A 52 0.46 6.16 -12.46
CA GLY A 52 1.10 6.86 -11.37
C GLY A 52 2.29 6.08 -10.82
N ASN A 53 2.72 6.49 -9.64
CA ASN A 53 3.79 5.82 -8.93
C ASN A 53 3.48 5.69 -7.45
N ILE A 54 4.13 4.74 -6.83
CA ILE A 54 4.04 4.48 -5.40
C ILE A 54 5.45 4.32 -4.87
N SER A 55 5.71 4.94 -3.72
CA SER A 55 6.96 4.79 -3.00
C SER A 55 6.71 4.45 -1.54
N ASP A 56 7.64 3.72 -0.95
CA ASP A 56 7.68 3.41 0.47
C ASP A 56 9.12 3.51 0.95
N ASP A 57 9.33 3.74 2.24
CA ASP A 57 10.67 3.83 2.80
C ASP A 57 11.37 2.47 2.87
N LYS A 58 10.62 1.38 2.83
CA LYS A 58 11.14 0.01 2.95
C LYS A 58 10.69 -0.89 1.80
N PHE A 59 9.42 -1.27 1.75
CA PHE A 59 8.97 -2.29 0.80
C PHE A 59 7.46 -2.22 0.56
N ILE A 60 7.08 -2.14 -0.70
CA ILE A 60 5.67 -2.20 -1.11
C ILE A 60 5.28 -3.67 -1.29
N ALA A 61 4.35 -4.14 -0.47
CA ALA A 61 3.88 -5.52 -0.53
C ALA A 61 2.83 -5.73 -1.60
N GLU A 62 1.89 -4.79 -1.74
CA GLU A 62 0.78 -4.94 -2.69
C GLU A 62 0.28 -3.57 -3.14
N VAL A 63 -0.06 -3.48 -4.41
CA VAL A 63 -0.82 -2.38 -4.99
C VAL A 63 -2.10 -2.94 -5.57
N HIS A 64 -3.22 -2.35 -5.20
CA HIS A 64 -4.53 -2.74 -5.66
C HIS A 64 -5.17 -1.58 -6.44
N ILE A 65 -5.54 -1.84 -7.68
CA ILE A 65 -6.29 -0.89 -8.51
C ILE A 65 -7.72 -1.38 -8.60
N HIS A 66 -8.62 -0.62 -8.05
CA HIS A 66 -10.02 -0.98 -7.90
C HIS A 66 -10.89 0.07 -8.60
N VAL A 67 -11.65 -0.34 -9.59
CA VAL A 67 -12.54 0.55 -10.33
C VAL A 67 -13.97 0.05 -10.22
N THR A 68 -14.86 0.93 -9.82
CA THR A 68 -16.29 0.63 -9.71
C THR A 68 -17.12 1.61 -10.53
N ASN A 69 -18.25 1.14 -11.01
CA ASN A 69 -19.32 2.00 -11.51
C ASN A 69 -20.09 2.54 -10.31
N THR A 70 -20.02 3.85 -10.06
CA THR A 70 -20.66 4.45 -8.90
C THR A 70 -22.18 4.44 -8.96
N ASN A 71 -22.76 4.36 -10.16
CA ASN A 71 -24.22 4.32 -10.33
C ASN A 71 -24.81 2.97 -9.90
N THR A 72 -24.06 1.88 -10.08
CA THR A 72 -24.55 0.52 -9.85
C THR A 72 -23.81 -0.23 -8.75
N GLY A 73 -22.62 0.27 -8.35
CA GLY A 73 -21.72 -0.42 -7.45
C GLY A 73 -20.97 -1.60 -8.09
N THR A 74 -21.13 -1.81 -9.39
CA THR A 74 -20.47 -2.92 -10.10
C THR A 74 -18.96 -2.75 -10.14
N LEU A 75 -18.23 -3.79 -9.81
CA LEU A 75 -16.78 -3.85 -9.95
C LEU A 75 -16.42 -4.00 -11.44
N LEU A 76 -15.62 -3.05 -11.94
CA LEU A 76 -15.22 -3.01 -13.35
C LEU A 76 -13.77 -3.43 -13.55
N MET A 77 -12.92 -3.24 -12.58
CA MET A 77 -11.52 -3.61 -12.62
C MET A 77 -11.03 -3.91 -11.21
N ASP A 78 -10.26 -4.97 -11.10
CA ASP A 78 -9.64 -5.40 -9.85
C ASP A 78 -8.26 -5.98 -10.19
N VAL A 79 -7.23 -5.15 -10.07
CA VAL A 79 -5.86 -5.51 -10.42
C VAL A 79 -5.02 -5.49 -9.17
N HIS A 80 -4.30 -6.59 -8.94
CA HIS A 80 -3.33 -6.71 -7.86
C HIS A 80 -1.92 -6.75 -8.45
N ILE A 81 -1.05 -5.91 -7.94
CA ILE A 81 0.36 -5.85 -8.30
C ILE A 81 1.17 -6.12 -7.05
N TYR A 82 2.16 -6.98 -7.17
CA TYR A 82 3.07 -7.34 -6.08
C TYR A 82 4.47 -6.85 -6.41
N PRO A 83 4.77 -5.57 -6.14
CA PRO A 83 6.09 -5.02 -6.40
C PRO A 83 7.13 -5.70 -5.52
N ASN A 84 8.33 -5.83 -6.03
CA ASN A 84 9.43 -6.40 -5.25
C ASN A 84 10.46 -5.31 -4.93
N GLY A 85 10.03 -4.28 -4.21
CA GLY A 85 10.91 -3.17 -3.88
C GLY A 85 10.18 -2.01 -3.19
N SER A 86 10.90 -0.92 -3.03
CA SER A 86 10.42 0.29 -2.34
C SER A 86 9.73 1.28 -3.27
N SER A 87 9.72 1.05 -4.56
CA SER A 87 9.02 1.89 -5.53
C SER A 87 8.47 1.06 -6.67
N THR A 88 7.36 1.51 -7.23
CA THR A 88 6.75 0.92 -8.42
C THR A 88 5.98 1.97 -9.21
N ILE A 89 5.82 1.72 -10.49
CA ILE A 89 4.89 2.46 -11.35
C ILE A 89 3.72 1.55 -11.71
N PHE A 90 2.59 2.15 -11.94
CA PHE A 90 1.43 1.43 -12.47
C PHE A 90 0.87 2.15 -13.69
N ASN A 91 0.30 1.39 -14.60
CA ASN A 91 -0.27 1.89 -15.84
C ASN A 91 -1.30 0.89 -16.34
N GLN A 92 -2.58 1.19 -16.12
CA GLN A 92 -3.70 0.33 -16.50
C GLN A 92 -4.66 1.09 -17.40
N PRO A 93 -4.90 0.61 -18.62
CA PRO A 93 -5.90 1.19 -19.49
C PRO A 93 -7.30 0.64 -19.17
N LEU A 94 -8.29 1.50 -19.30
CA LEU A 94 -9.69 1.15 -19.22
C LEU A 94 -10.44 1.90 -20.31
N THR A 95 -11.26 1.20 -21.10
CA THR A 95 -12.07 1.84 -22.13
C THR A 95 -13.30 2.50 -21.50
N ALA A 96 -13.50 3.78 -21.75
CA ALA A 96 -14.64 4.53 -21.26
C ALA A 96 -15.93 4.12 -21.98
N THR A 97 -16.95 3.81 -21.21
CA THR A 97 -18.28 3.43 -21.70
C THR A 97 -19.29 4.52 -21.39
N ALA A 98 -20.12 4.86 -22.38
CA ALA A 98 -21.15 5.89 -22.24
C ALA A 98 -22.06 5.65 -21.03
N GLY A 99 -22.30 6.68 -20.25
CA GLY A 99 -23.23 6.65 -19.12
C GLY A 99 -22.64 6.05 -17.85
N VAL A 100 -21.36 5.67 -17.84
CA VAL A 100 -20.71 5.11 -16.67
C VAL A 100 -19.97 6.19 -15.89
N ASN A 101 -20.22 6.25 -14.60
CA ASN A 101 -19.45 7.04 -13.66
C ASN A 101 -18.47 6.12 -12.94
N TYR A 102 -17.20 6.43 -13.03
CA TYR A 102 -16.13 5.58 -12.50
C TYR A 102 -15.59 6.15 -11.20
N LYS A 103 -15.46 5.31 -10.20
CA LYS A 103 -14.61 5.56 -9.05
C LYS A 103 -13.35 4.72 -9.21
N ILE A 104 -12.22 5.38 -9.30
CA ILE A 104 -10.91 4.75 -9.44
C ILE A 104 -10.19 4.89 -8.11
N GLN A 105 -9.86 3.77 -7.50
CA GLN A 105 -9.18 3.73 -6.21
C GLN A 105 -7.87 2.98 -6.34
N ILE A 106 -6.81 3.58 -5.80
CA ILE A 106 -5.50 2.97 -5.70
C ILE A 106 -5.23 2.74 -4.21
N ILE A 107 -4.87 1.52 -3.87
CA ILE A 107 -4.55 1.11 -2.50
C ILE A 107 -3.15 0.54 -2.52
N ALA A 108 -2.29 1.03 -1.64
CA ALA A 108 -0.93 0.53 -1.49
C ALA A 108 -0.71 0.06 -0.06
N LYS A 109 -0.12 -1.10 0.07
CA LYS A 109 0.16 -1.75 1.34
C LYS A 109 1.64 -2.09 1.44
N ASP A 110 2.27 -1.75 2.55
CA ASP A 110 3.64 -2.17 2.82
C ASP A 110 3.69 -3.54 3.55
N ARG A 111 4.89 -4.03 3.84
CA ARG A 111 5.05 -5.29 4.58
C ARG A 111 4.63 -5.20 6.04
N ALA A 112 4.60 -4.01 6.61
CA ALA A 112 4.15 -3.78 7.98
C ALA A 112 2.64 -3.56 8.07
N VAL A 113 1.92 -3.78 6.95
CA VAL A 113 0.47 -3.65 6.84
C VAL A 113 -0.01 -2.19 6.98
N ASN A 114 0.86 -1.20 6.78
CA ASN A 114 0.43 0.18 6.61
C ASN A 114 -0.20 0.34 5.24
N GLU A 115 -1.37 0.96 5.19
CA GLU A 115 -2.17 1.07 3.98
C GLU A 115 -2.45 2.52 3.65
N ALA A 116 -2.12 2.93 2.43
CA ALA A 116 -2.48 4.22 1.86
C ALA A 116 -3.54 4.04 0.78
N ARG A 117 -4.40 5.02 0.62
CA ARG A 117 -5.47 5.02 -0.39
C ARG A 117 -5.56 6.38 -1.05
N THR A 118 -5.85 6.38 -2.33
CA THR A 118 -6.27 7.57 -3.07
C THR A 118 -7.39 7.19 -4.03
N SER A 119 -8.26 8.12 -4.33
CA SER A 119 -9.33 7.87 -5.30
C SER A 119 -9.65 9.12 -6.11
N VAL A 120 -10.11 8.90 -7.33
CA VAL A 120 -10.66 9.93 -8.20
C VAL A 120 -11.97 9.43 -8.81
N ASP A 121 -12.85 10.36 -9.12
CA ASP A 121 -14.08 10.10 -9.83
C ASP A 121 -13.99 10.71 -11.23
N VAL A 122 -14.38 9.94 -12.23
CA VAL A 122 -14.43 10.38 -13.61
C VAL A 122 -15.74 9.95 -14.26
N THR A 123 -16.13 10.63 -15.31
CA THR A 123 -17.38 10.38 -16.02
C THR A 123 -17.13 10.11 -17.49
N CYS A 124 -18.10 9.45 -18.13
CA CYS A 124 -18.11 9.26 -19.56
C CYS A 124 -19.51 9.60 -20.12
N ASN A 125 -19.57 10.67 -20.86
CA ASN A 125 -20.82 11.13 -21.48
C ASN A 125 -20.75 11.07 -23.00
#